data_2e6013fd008cb61ae3475724ace53df1
#
_entry.id   2e6013fd008cb61ae3475724ace53df1
#
_cell.length_a   1.000
_cell.length_b   1.000
_cell.length_c   1.000
_cell.angle_alpha   90.00
_cell.angle_beta   90.00
_cell.angle_gamma   90.00
#
_symmetry.space_group_name_H-M   'P 1'
#
loop_
_entity.id
_entity.type
_entity.pdbx_description
1 polymer ?
#
loop_
_entity_poly.entity_id
_entity_poly.type
_entity_poly.pdbx_seq_one_letter_code
_entity_poly.pdbx_strand_id
1 'polypeptide(L)'
;TTLALAVRYTLQLLAEKAPGGTVEVRVPPHGAVQCVEGPKHTRGTPPNVIETDAATWLALATGDLAWADARAAGSVHASGQRADLDGLLPVITV
;
A
#
# COMPACT_ATOMS: atom_id res chain seq x y z
N THR A 1 5.95 12.80 13.93
CA THR A 1 5.71 11.78 14.97
C THR A 1 6.32 10.45 14.58
N THR A 2 6.50 9.59 15.56
CA THR A 2 7.02 8.23 15.32
C THR A 2 6.10 7.45 14.39
N LEU A 3 4.79 7.57 14.59
CA LEU A 3 3.82 6.90 13.72
C LEU A 3 3.94 7.37 12.26
N ALA A 4 4.02 8.67 12.04
CA ALA A 4 4.15 9.21 10.70
C ALA A 4 5.43 8.74 10.02
N LEU A 5 6.54 8.70 10.77
CA LEU A 5 7.83 8.21 10.24
C LEU A 5 7.76 6.73 9.89
N ALA A 6 7.14 5.91 10.75
CA ALA A 6 7.00 4.48 10.51
C ALA A 6 6.16 4.21 9.25
N VAL A 7 5.07 4.93 9.09
CA VAL A 7 4.21 4.80 7.90
C VAL A 7 4.98 5.19 6.65
N ARG A 8 5.63 6.35 6.65
CA ARG A 8 6.36 6.81 5.46
C ARG A 8 7.54 5.91 5.11
N TYR A 9 8.27 5.43 6.14
CA TYR A 9 9.37 4.50 5.91
C TYR A 9 8.91 3.20 5.27
N THR A 10 7.84 2.59 5.79
CA THR A 10 7.33 1.33 5.26
C THR A 10 6.69 1.49 3.88
N LEU A 11 6.04 2.62 3.61
CA LEU A 11 5.56 2.92 2.26
C LEU A 11 6.74 3.03 1.28
N GLN A 12 7.83 3.66 1.68
CA GLN A 12 9.03 3.75 0.84
C GLN A 12 9.62 2.36 0.57
N LEU A 13 9.65 1.49 1.57
CA LEU A 13 10.11 0.11 1.37
C LEU A 13 9.24 -0.62 0.34
N LEU A 14 7.94 -0.42 0.36
CA LEU A 14 7.04 -0.99 -0.64
C LEU A 14 7.40 -0.48 -2.04
N ALA A 15 7.57 0.82 -2.19
CA ALA A 15 7.90 1.42 -3.47
C ALA A 15 9.26 0.94 -4.01
N GLU A 16 10.21 0.68 -3.13
CA GLU A 16 11.51 0.13 -3.51
C GLU A 16 11.43 -1.35 -3.88
N LYS A 17 10.61 -2.12 -3.16
CA LYS A 17 10.42 -3.54 -3.42
C LYS A 17 9.67 -3.77 -4.73
N ALA A 18 8.71 -2.93 -5.04
CA ALA A 18 7.85 -3.06 -6.21
C ALA A 18 7.74 -1.71 -6.93
N PRO A 19 8.80 -1.26 -7.61
CA PRO A 19 8.78 0.04 -8.27
C PRO A 19 7.78 0.06 -9.42
N GLY A 20 7.19 1.24 -9.67
CA GLY A 20 6.25 1.43 -10.75
C GLY A 20 5.20 2.47 -10.41
N GLY A 21 4.22 2.62 -11.29
CA GLY A 21 3.17 3.62 -11.16
C GLY A 21 1.77 3.08 -11.41
N THR A 22 1.59 1.75 -11.32
CA THR A 22 0.29 1.13 -11.60
C THR A 22 -0.69 1.25 -10.46
N VAL A 23 -0.19 1.22 -9.22
CA VAL A 23 -1.00 1.25 -8.00
C VAL A 23 -0.54 2.38 -7.10
N GLU A 24 -1.48 3.14 -6.56
CA GLU A 24 -1.19 4.09 -5.50
C GLU A 24 -1.70 3.56 -4.17
N VAL A 25 -0.83 3.56 -3.16
CA VAL A 25 -1.18 3.18 -1.79
C VAL A 25 -1.18 4.45 -0.94
N ARG A 26 -2.33 4.73 -0.33
CA ARG A 26 -2.57 5.94 0.48
C ARG A 26 -2.84 5.56 1.93
N VAL A 27 -2.15 6.24 2.83
CA VAL A 27 -2.34 6.11 4.28
C VAL A 27 -2.50 7.51 4.87
N PRO A 28 -3.67 8.14 4.67
CA PRO A 28 -3.85 9.51 5.15
C PRO A 28 -3.84 9.57 6.67
N PRO A 29 -3.36 10.66 7.25
CA PRO A 29 -2.77 11.84 6.61
C PRO A 29 -1.26 11.72 6.40
N HIS A 30 -0.68 10.54 6.55
CA HIS A 30 0.78 10.37 6.68
C HIS A 30 1.52 10.30 5.36
N GLY A 31 0.92 9.73 4.31
CA GLY A 31 1.61 9.67 3.04
C GLY A 31 0.94 8.77 2.02
N ALA A 32 1.55 8.72 0.83
CA ALA A 32 1.14 7.86 -0.26
C ALA A 32 2.35 7.54 -1.12
N VAL A 33 2.35 6.36 -1.76
CA VAL A 33 3.38 5.99 -2.73
C VAL A 33 2.74 5.33 -3.94
N GLN A 34 3.42 5.42 -5.07
CA GLN A 34 3.08 4.62 -6.24
C GLN A 34 4.00 3.41 -6.28
N CYS A 35 3.47 2.30 -6.76
CA CYS A 35 4.21 1.04 -6.84
C CYS A 35 3.66 0.17 -7.96
N VAL A 36 4.32 -0.96 -8.18
CA VAL A 36 3.97 -2.01 -9.13
C VAL A 36 4.16 -1.57 -10.58
N GLU A 37 4.95 -2.35 -11.31
CA GLU A 37 5.08 -2.18 -12.75
C GLU A 37 3.82 -2.60 -13.48
N GLY A 38 3.57 -1.96 -14.61
CA GLY A 38 2.44 -2.28 -15.46
C GLY A 38 2.07 -1.11 -16.34
N PRO A 39 0.89 -1.16 -16.96
CA PRO A 39 0.44 -0.06 -17.81
C PRO A 39 0.41 1.24 -17.03
N LYS A 40 1.03 2.27 -17.61
CA LYS A 40 1.06 3.60 -16.99
C LYS A 40 -0.23 4.32 -17.26
N HIS A 41 -0.69 5.02 -16.23
CA HIS A 41 -1.77 5.95 -16.37
C HIS A 41 -1.22 7.28 -16.89
N THR A 42 -1.84 7.85 -17.91
CA THR A 42 -1.33 9.04 -18.56
C THR A 42 -1.99 10.33 -18.10
N ARG A 43 -3.10 10.26 -17.38
CA ARG A 43 -3.87 11.43 -16.93
C ARG A 43 -4.56 11.18 -15.60
N GLY A 44 -4.58 12.21 -14.76
CA GLY A 44 -5.40 12.26 -13.57
C GLY A 44 -5.03 11.24 -12.50
N THR A 45 -6.04 10.78 -11.81
CA THR A 45 -5.88 9.83 -10.71
C THR A 45 -5.39 8.47 -11.20
N PRO A 46 -4.45 7.81 -10.51
CA PRO A 46 -4.07 6.44 -10.85
C PRO A 46 -5.30 5.53 -10.94
N PRO A 47 -5.32 4.59 -11.89
CA PRO A 47 -6.48 3.72 -12.09
C PRO A 47 -6.70 2.71 -10.98
N ASN A 48 -5.67 2.48 -10.14
CA ASN A 48 -5.72 1.51 -9.05
C ASN A 48 -5.26 2.19 -7.78
N VAL A 49 -6.14 2.22 -6.78
CA VAL A 49 -5.86 2.90 -5.52
C VAL A 49 -6.20 1.98 -4.36
N ILE A 50 -5.29 1.91 -3.40
CA ILE A 50 -5.50 1.22 -2.14
C ILE A 50 -5.36 2.26 -1.04
N GLU A 51 -6.38 2.37 -0.19
CA GLU A 51 -6.36 3.30 0.92
C GLU A 51 -6.69 2.58 2.21
N THR A 52 -5.94 2.88 3.26
CA THR A 52 -6.18 2.31 4.58
C THR A 52 -5.66 3.25 5.67
N ASP A 53 -5.95 2.93 6.92
CA ASP A 53 -5.43 3.70 8.05
C ASP A 53 -4.04 3.24 8.46
N ALA A 54 -3.39 4.03 9.32
CA ALA A 54 -2.02 3.78 9.73
C ALA A 54 -1.85 2.45 10.46
N ALA A 55 -2.75 2.10 11.38
CA ALA A 55 -2.65 0.87 12.15
C ALA A 55 -2.77 -0.36 11.24
N THR A 56 -3.73 -0.36 10.34
CA THR A 56 -3.91 -1.45 9.37
C THR A 56 -2.70 -1.55 8.44
N TRP A 57 -2.22 -0.41 7.94
CA TRP A 57 -1.04 -0.43 7.06
C TRP A 57 0.18 -1.01 7.75
N LEU A 58 0.47 -0.59 8.98
CA LEU A 58 1.64 -1.11 9.71
C LEU A 58 1.53 -2.60 10.01
N ALA A 59 0.32 -3.09 10.32
CA ALA A 59 0.09 -4.52 10.52
C ALA A 59 0.36 -5.31 9.22
N LEU A 60 -0.06 -4.77 8.08
CA LEU A 60 0.22 -5.37 6.77
C LEU A 60 1.72 -5.33 6.46
N ALA A 61 2.35 -4.19 6.69
CA ALA A 61 3.76 -3.97 6.35
C ALA A 61 4.69 -4.88 7.14
N THR A 62 4.32 -5.24 8.36
CA THR A 62 5.12 -6.09 9.26
C THR A 62 4.74 -7.57 9.22
N GLY A 63 3.66 -7.92 8.55
CA GLY A 63 3.18 -9.29 8.46
C GLY A 63 2.25 -9.73 9.59
N ASP A 64 1.88 -8.82 10.50
CA ASP A 64 0.91 -9.11 11.57
C ASP A 64 -0.49 -9.37 11.03
N LEU A 65 -0.81 -8.83 9.87
CA LEU A 65 -2.10 -8.97 9.20
C LEU A 65 -1.85 -9.39 7.75
N ALA A 66 -2.49 -10.46 7.31
CA ALA A 66 -2.39 -10.89 5.93
C ALA A 66 -3.25 -10.02 5.02
N TRP A 67 -2.78 -9.76 3.80
CA TRP A 67 -3.50 -8.97 2.82
C TRP A 67 -4.91 -9.47 2.57
N ALA A 68 -5.06 -10.79 2.36
CA ALA A 68 -6.36 -11.40 2.11
C ALA A 68 -7.35 -11.17 3.27
N ASP A 69 -6.86 -11.22 4.51
CA ASP A 69 -7.70 -11.01 5.69
C ASP A 69 -8.13 -9.54 5.80
N ALA A 70 -7.22 -8.61 5.52
CA ALA A 70 -7.55 -7.19 5.53
C ALA A 70 -8.61 -6.85 4.48
N ARG A 71 -8.50 -7.44 3.29
CA ARG A 71 -9.49 -7.26 2.24
C ARG A 71 -10.84 -7.83 2.63
N ALA A 72 -10.87 -9.05 3.15
CA ALA A 72 -12.10 -9.72 3.56
C ALA A 72 -12.81 -8.98 4.68
N ALA A 73 -12.05 -8.36 5.59
CA ALA A 73 -12.61 -7.60 6.71
C ALA A 73 -13.03 -6.18 6.32
N GLY A 74 -12.74 -5.72 5.11
CA GLY A 74 -13.01 -4.35 4.71
C GLY A 74 -12.10 -3.31 5.34
N SER A 75 -10.94 -3.74 5.84
CA SER A 75 -9.98 -2.84 6.49
C SER A 75 -9.18 -2.02 5.50
N VAL A 76 -9.19 -2.40 4.23
CA VAL A 76 -8.59 -1.64 3.14
C VAL A 76 -9.65 -1.34 2.09
N HIS A 77 -9.56 -0.17 1.48
CA HIS A 77 -10.39 0.22 0.36
C HIS A 77 -9.56 0.08 -0.92
N ALA A 78 -9.90 -0.89 -1.75
CA ALA A 78 -9.17 -1.16 -2.98
C ALA A 78 -10.09 -0.86 -4.17
N SER A 79 -9.63 -0.03 -5.09
CA SER A 79 -10.36 0.42 -6.25
C SER A 79 -9.51 0.21 -7.51
N GLY A 80 -10.07 -0.43 -8.51
CA GLY A 80 -9.37 -0.75 -9.75
C GLY A 80 -8.99 -2.21 -9.85
N GLN A 81 -8.82 -2.69 -11.07
CA GLN A 81 -8.61 -4.12 -11.33
C GLN A 81 -7.27 -4.63 -10.81
N ARG A 82 -6.28 -3.74 -10.68
CA ARG A 82 -4.94 -4.08 -10.22
C ARG A 82 -4.63 -3.56 -8.83
N ALA A 83 -5.64 -3.17 -8.06
CA ALA A 83 -5.49 -2.70 -6.70
C ALA A 83 -5.28 -3.88 -5.75
N ASP A 84 -4.11 -4.48 -5.82
CA ASP A 84 -3.79 -5.73 -5.13
C ASP A 84 -2.31 -5.70 -4.71
N LEU A 85 -2.07 -6.00 -3.44
CA LEU A 85 -0.71 -6.11 -2.89
C LEU A 85 -0.32 -7.55 -2.56
N ASP A 86 -1.06 -8.52 -3.07
CA ASP A 86 -0.75 -9.94 -2.84
C ASP A 86 0.67 -10.25 -3.32
N GLY A 87 1.43 -10.97 -2.49
CA GLY A 87 2.81 -11.32 -2.80
C GLY A 87 3.83 -10.21 -2.50
N LEU A 88 3.39 -9.00 -2.12
CA LEU A 88 4.27 -7.87 -1.85
C LEU A 88 4.48 -7.61 -0.36
N LEU A 89 3.65 -8.18 0.48
CA LEU A 89 3.69 -7.97 1.92
C LEU A 89 4.14 -9.24 2.65
N PRO A 90 4.85 -9.12 3.76
CA PRO A 90 5.28 -7.89 4.40
C PRO A 90 6.43 -7.20 3.66
N VAL A 91 6.63 -5.91 3.95
CA VAL A 91 7.77 -5.16 3.40
C VAL A 91 8.96 -5.14 4.37
N ILE A 92 8.71 -5.47 5.61
CA ILE A 92 9.74 -5.57 6.64
C ILE A 92 9.46 -6.81 7.50
N THR A 93 10.51 -7.57 7.77
CA THR A 93 10.42 -8.75 8.63
C THR A 93 10.97 -8.39 10.01
N VAL A 94 10.20 -8.66 11.02
CA VAL A 94 10.56 -8.34 12.40
C VAL A 94 10.91 -9.61 13.14
#